data_840777b06cf1dc0fe5d5e38dc46a8f55
#
_entry.id   840777b06cf1dc0fe5d5e38dc46a8f55
#
_cell.length_a   1.000
_cell.length_b   1.000
_cell.length_c   1.000
_cell.angle_alpha   90.00
_cell.angle_beta   90.00
_cell.angle_gamma   90.00
#
_symmetry.space_group_name_H-M   'P 1'
#
loop_
_entity.id
_entity.type
_entity.pdbx_description
1 polymer ?
#
loop_
_entity_poly.entity_id
_entity_poly.type
_entity_poly.pdbx_seq_one_letter_code
_entity_poly.pdbx_strand_id
1 'polypeptide(L)'
;MYKRQILINLDSQTLFLKTRNKEKEYPISSSAFGIGNIENSFKTPLGAHVISEKIGKKMPKGAVFKGRVWTNEIAKIIEDPIDIPEDVITSRILWLDGLEIGRNRGGIVDSKSRYIYIHGTAEEGLIGQPASLGCIRMLNDDVIEIFNKVRVGTQVLIFSNKEPYKIL
;
A
#
# COMPACT_ATOMS: atom_id res chain seq x y z
N MET A 1 12.72 2.27 22.98
CA MET A 1 11.98 3.21 22.10
C MET A 1 10.87 2.44 21.38
N TYR A 2 9.62 2.86 21.52
CA TYR A 2 8.50 2.20 20.85
C TYR A 2 8.52 2.46 19.35
N LYS A 3 8.45 1.40 18.56
CA LYS A 3 8.42 1.50 17.09
C LYS A 3 6.98 1.61 16.61
N ARG A 4 6.72 2.50 15.66
CA ARG A 4 5.46 2.54 14.92
C ARG A 4 5.34 1.29 14.07
N GLN A 5 4.12 0.81 13.90
CA GLN A 5 3.80 -0.37 13.10
C GLN A 5 2.55 -0.11 12.27
N ILE A 6 2.54 -0.61 11.05
CA ILE A 6 1.38 -0.60 10.16
C ILE A 6 0.80 -2.01 10.10
N LEU A 7 -0.52 -2.11 10.31
CA LEU A 7 -1.29 -3.33 10.13
C LEU A 7 -2.33 -3.10 9.03
N ILE A 8 -2.37 -3.98 8.04
CA ILE A 8 -3.32 -3.88 6.93
C ILE A 8 -4.22 -5.10 6.94
N ASN A 9 -5.51 -4.88 7.24
CA ASN A 9 -6.54 -5.91 7.20
C ASN A 9 -7.24 -5.88 5.85
N LEU A 10 -7.04 -6.91 5.04
CA LEU A 10 -7.61 -7.00 3.69
C LEU A 10 -9.11 -7.32 3.71
N ASP A 11 -9.63 -7.90 4.78
CA ASP A 11 -11.06 -8.19 4.89
C ASP A 11 -11.88 -6.93 5.12
N SER A 12 -11.40 -6.04 6.00
CA SER A 12 -12.05 -4.77 6.32
C SER A 12 -11.60 -3.61 5.44
N GLN A 13 -10.61 -3.82 4.56
CA GLN A 13 -9.99 -2.76 3.74
C GLN A 13 -9.56 -1.57 4.59
N THR A 14 -8.83 -1.85 5.66
CA THR A 14 -8.39 -0.87 6.65
C THR A 14 -6.91 -1.01 6.94
N LEU A 15 -6.22 0.12 7.00
CA LEU A 15 -4.86 0.24 7.48
C LEU A 15 -4.88 0.87 8.87
N PHE A 16 -4.17 0.23 9.82
CA PHE A 16 -4.02 0.73 11.19
C PHE A 16 -2.58 1.18 11.39
N LEU A 17 -2.41 2.42 11.80
CA LEU A 17 -1.12 2.93 12.28
C LEU A 17 -1.10 2.84 13.80
N LYS A 18 -0.28 1.94 14.32
CA LYS A 18 -0.07 1.76 15.75
C LYS A 18 1.12 2.54 16.24
N THR A 19 0.92 3.34 17.28
CA THR A 19 1.95 3.99 18.07
C THR A 19 1.84 3.51 19.52
N ARG A 20 2.72 3.98 20.40
CA ARG A 20 2.73 3.52 21.81
C ARG A 20 1.36 3.59 22.50
N ASN A 21 0.64 4.70 22.31
CA ASN A 21 -0.59 5.00 23.03
C ASN A 21 -1.81 5.23 22.14
N LYS A 22 -1.63 5.12 20.80
CA LYS A 22 -2.69 5.45 19.84
C LYS A 22 -2.70 4.46 18.69
N GLU A 23 -3.90 4.25 18.18
CA GLU A 23 -4.13 3.54 16.93
C GLU A 23 -5.02 4.42 16.05
N LYS A 24 -4.61 4.69 14.82
CA LYS A 24 -5.40 5.43 13.85
C LYS A 24 -5.73 4.53 12.67
N GLU A 25 -6.98 4.57 12.25
CA GLU A 25 -7.49 3.81 11.12
C GLU A 25 -7.57 4.67 9.86
N TYR A 26 -7.27 4.05 8.71
CA TYR A 26 -7.40 4.65 7.40
C TYR A 26 -8.06 3.67 6.44
N PRO A 27 -9.04 4.10 5.63
CA PRO A 27 -9.57 3.25 4.58
C PRO A 27 -8.53 3.04 3.49
N ILE A 28 -8.53 1.85 2.90
CA ILE A 28 -7.62 1.51 1.81
C ILE A 28 -8.35 0.76 0.69
N SER A 29 -7.66 0.53 -0.41
CA SER A 29 -8.07 -0.43 -1.44
C SER A 29 -6.92 -1.37 -1.74
N SER A 30 -7.16 -2.66 -1.61
CA SER A 30 -6.25 -3.71 -2.06
C SER A 30 -6.66 -4.21 -3.45
N SER A 31 -6.07 -5.30 -3.91
CA SER A 31 -6.32 -5.81 -5.26
C SER A 31 -7.77 -6.23 -5.48
N ALA A 32 -8.31 -5.84 -6.64
CA ALA A 32 -9.58 -6.35 -7.15
C ALA A 32 -9.53 -7.86 -7.46
N PHE A 33 -8.34 -8.42 -7.65
CA PHE A 33 -8.11 -9.85 -7.92
C PHE A 33 -7.95 -10.69 -6.66
N GLY A 34 -7.98 -10.06 -5.46
CA GLY A 34 -7.91 -10.76 -4.19
C GLY A 34 -6.49 -10.90 -3.63
N ILE A 35 -6.30 -11.94 -2.84
CA ILE A 35 -5.10 -12.19 -2.03
C ILE A 35 -4.19 -13.19 -2.73
N GLY A 36 -2.90 -12.88 -2.84
CA GLY A 36 -1.92 -13.82 -3.39
C GLY A 36 -0.54 -13.23 -3.49
N ASN A 37 0.46 -14.10 -3.37
CA ASN A 37 1.87 -13.72 -3.27
C ASN A 37 2.66 -13.95 -4.57
N ILE A 38 2.09 -14.62 -5.57
CA ILE A 38 2.79 -14.98 -6.81
C ILE A 38 2.88 -13.78 -7.75
N GLU A 39 4.03 -13.61 -8.38
CA GLU A 39 4.26 -12.59 -9.42
C GLU A 39 3.28 -12.73 -10.58
N ASN A 40 2.95 -11.61 -11.21
CA ASN A 40 1.99 -11.52 -12.32
C ASN A 40 0.55 -11.95 -11.98
N SER A 41 0.23 -12.18 -10.70
CA SER A 41 -1.13 -12.50 -10.25
C SER A 41 -2.02 -11.26 -10.12
N PHE A 42 -1.43 -10.07 -10.02
CA PHE A 42 -2.09 -8.80 -9.66
C PHE A 42 -2.80 -8.82 -8.31
N LYS A 43 -2.49 -9.81 -7.47
CA LYS A 43 -3.07 -9.97 -6.13
C LYS A 43 -2.22 -9.26 -5.07
N THR A 44 -2.84 -8.94 -3.94
CA THR A 44 -2.13 -8.35 -2.80
C THR A 44 -1.49 -9.43 -1.95
N PRO A 45 -0.17 -9.33 -1.68
CA PRO A 45 0.53 -10.34 -0.89
C PRO A 45 0.22 -10.24 0.60
N LEU A 46 0.28 -11.38 1.29
CA LEU A 46 0.17 -11.48 2.74
C LEU A 46 1.56 -11.51 3.40
N GLY A 47 1.57 -11.20 4.69
CA GLY A 47 2.68 -11.45 5.58
C GLY A 47 3.40 -10.20 6.04
N ALA A 48 4.54 -10.43 6.70
CA ALA A 48 5.38 -9.37 7.24
C ALA A 48 6.20 -8.70 6.14
N HIS A 49 6.17 -7.39 6.14
CA HIS A 49 6.91 -6.51 5.24
C HIS A 49 7.60 -5.40 6.03
N VAL A 50 8.45 -4.67 5.35
CA VAL A 50 9.09 -3.47 5.85
C VAL A 50 9.01 -2.39 4.78
N ILE A 51 8.91 -1.12 5.19
CA ILE A 51 9.05 0.00 4.25
C ILE A 51 10.52 0.09 3.88
N SER A 52 10.85 -0.20 2.61
CA SER A 52 12.22 -0.19 2.10
C SER A 52 12.63 1.17 1.55
N GLU A 53 11.70 1.90 0.94
CA GLU A 53 11.94 3.23 0.36
C GLU A 53 10.71 4.11 0.49
N LYS A 54 10.96 5.41 0.62
CA LYS A 54 9.92 6.45 0.64
C LYS A 54 10.16 7.43 -0.49
N ILE A 55 9.20 7.63 -1.36
CA ILE A 55 9.30 8.46 -2.57
C ILE A 55 8.21 9.51 -2.57
N GLY A 56 8.57 10.74 -2.97
CA GLY A 56 7.62 11.84 -3.11
C GLY A 56 7.65 12.87 -1.98
N LYS A 57 8.71 12.89 -1.16
CA LYS A 57 8.87 13.90 -0.10
C LYS A 57 8.76 15.31 -0.68
N LYS A 58 7.92 16.14 -0.06
CA LYS A 58 7.65 17.54 -0.46
C LYS A 58 6.98 17.70 -1.83
N MET A 59 6.59 16.62 -2.49
CA MET A 59 5.82 16.73 -3.72
C MET A 59 4.39 17.20 -3.43
N PRO A 60 3.76 17.91 -4.39
CA PRO A 60 2.39 18.36 -4.19
C PRO A 60 1.41 17.19 -4.11
N LYS A 61 0.30 17.39 -3.39
CA LYS A 61 -0.82 16.44 -3.37
C LYS A 61 -1.31 16.19 -4.81
N GLY A 62 -1.49 14.92 -5.15
CA GLY A 62 -1.91 14.50 -6.49
C GLY A 62 -0.78 14.38 -7.50
N ALA A 63 0.48 14.62 -7.10
CA ALA A 63 1.63 14.43 -8.00
C ALA A 63 1.63 13.03 -8.61
N VAL A 64 1.69 12.94 -9.93
CA VAL A 64 1.67 11.66 -10.66
C VAL A 64 3.08 11.10 -10.80
N PHE A 65 3.24 9.83 -10.41
CA PHE A 65 4.52 9.11 -10.52
C PHE A 65 4.43 8.02 -11.59
N LYS A 66 5.48 7.91 -12.42
CA LYS A 66 5.72 6.77 -13.31
C LYS A 66 7.14 6.27 -13.10
N GLY A 67 7.30 4.96 -12.90
CA GLY A 67 8.59 4.39 -12.56
C GLY A 67 9.24 5.06 -11.34
N ARG A 68 8.43 5.45 -10.35
CA ARG A 68 8.84 6.14 -9.12
C ARG A 68 9.43 7.56 -9.33
N VAL A 69 9.17 8.15 -10.48
CA VAL A 69 9.62 9.51 -10.83
C VAL A 69 8.40 10.41 -11.05
N TRP A 70 8.42 11.61 -10.48
CA TRP A 70 7.37 12.59 -10.71
C TRP A 70 7.34 13.03 -12.18
N THR A 71 6.16 12.94 -12.79
CA THR A 71 5.93 13.30 -14.21
C THR A 71 5.77 14.80 -14.45
N ASN A 72 5.78 15.62 -13.38
CA ASN A 72 5.39 17.03 -13.35
C ASN A 72 3.90 17.27 -13.58
N GLU A 73 3.09 16.21 -13.60
CA GLU A 73 1.64 16.29 -13.69
C GLU A 73 0.99 16.15 -12.32
N ILE A 74 -0.17 16.81 -12.16
CA ILE A 74 -1.05 16.67 -11.01
C ILE A 74 -2.33 15.99 -11.46
N ALA A 75 -2.67 14.86 -10.83
CA ALA A 75 -3.86 14.12 -11.18
C ALA A 75 -5.14 14.87 -10.79
N LYS A 76 -6.16 14.74 -11.63
CA LYS A 76 -7.53 15.09 -11.23
C LYS A 76 -8.07 13.99 -10.33
N ILE A 77 -8.45 14.34 -9.11
CA ILE A 77 -9.02 13.39 -8.15
C ILE A 77 -10.49 13.16 -8.48
N ILE A 78 -10.87 11.89 -8.57
CA ILE A 78 -12.22 11.43 -8.88
C ILE A 78 -12.85 10.89 -7.60
N GLU A 79 -13.87 11.59 -7.11
CA GLU A 79 -14.58 11.24 -5.88
C GLU A 79 -15.73 10.25 -6.11
N ASP A 80 -16.19 10.12 -7.34
CA ASP A 80 -17.19 9.12 -7.71
C ASP A 80 -16.56 7.71 -7.76
N PRO A 81 -17.32 6.64 -7.46
CA PRO A 81 -16.80 5.27 -7.48
C PRO A 81 -16.69 4.75 -8.92
N ILE A 82 -15.83 5.37 -9.71
CA ILE A 82 -15.60 5.07 -11.13
C ILE A 82 -14.19 4.51 -11.28
N ASP A 83 -14.08 3.37 -11.93
CA ASP A 83 -12.82 2.77 -12.34
C ASP A 83 -12.41 3.35 -13.70
N ILE A 84 -11.26 4.01 -13.75
CA ILE A 84 -10.71 4.56 -14.98
C ILE A 84 -9.62 3.62 -15.54
N PRO A 85 -9.41 3.62 -16.87
CA PRO A 85 -8.45 2.70 -17.50
C PRO A 85 -7.00 2.84 -17.01
N GLU A 86 -6.62 4.03 -16.54
CA GLU A 86 -5.26 4.31 -16.05
C GLU A 86 -5.18 4.18 -14.53
N ASP A 87 -4.35 3.23 -14.05
CA ASP A 87 -4.01 3.11 -12.63
C ASP A 87 -2.87 4.07 -12.31
N VAL A 88 -3.24 5.24 -11.83
CA VAL A 88 -2.29 6.34 -11.57
C VAL A 88 -1.83 6.32 -10.12
N ILE A 89 -0.51 6.29 -9.92
CA ILE A 89 0.13 6.39 -8.61
C ILE A 89 0.32 7.87 -8.29
N THR A 90 -0.23 8.33 -7.15
CA THR A 90 -0.23 9.74 -6.80
C THR A 90 0.32 10.03 -5.41
N SER A 91 0.75 11.25 -5.20
CA SER A 91 1.13 11.88 -3.94
C SER A 91 2.38 11.34 -3.29
N ARG A 92 2.38 10.08 -2.87
CA ARG A 92 3.50 9.42 -2.14
C ARG A 92 3.56 7.94 -2.47
N ILE A 93 4.78 7.39 -2.38
CA ILE A 93 5.03 5.96 -2.48
C ILE A 93 5.78 5.49 -1.24
N LEU A 94 5.25 4.45 -0.60
CA LEU A 94 5.94 3.65 0.40
C LEU A 94 6.19 2.28 -0.24
N TRP A 95 7.42 1.99 -0.62
CA TRP A 95 7.76 0.74 -1.30
C TRP A 95 8.03 -0.35 -0.28
N LEU A 96 7.29 -1.45 -0.36
CA LEU A 96 7.38 -2.57 0.58
C LEU A 96 8.39 -3.61 0.12
N ASP A 97 9.13 -4.17 1.09
CA ASP A 97 9.97 -5.35 0.92
C ASP A 97 9.46 -6.45 1.85
N GLY A 98 9.35 -7.67 1.33
CA GLY A 98 8.94 -8.83 2.12
C GLY A 98 10.01 -9.26 3.10
N LEU A 99 9.59 -9.75 4.27
CA LEU A 99 10.48 -10.25 5.32
C LEU A 99 10.50 -11.78 5.42
N GLU A 100 9.59 -12.47 4.74
CA GLU A 100 9.39 -13.91 4.86
C GLU A 100 9.86 -14.62 3.58
N ILE A 101 11.04 -15.23 3.65
CA ILE A 101 11.64 -15.99 2.54
C ILE A 101 10.68 -17.11 2.10
N GLY A 102 10.40 -17.17 0.79
CA GLY A 102 9.51 -18.18 0.19
C GLY A 102 8.03 -17.86 0.30
N ARG A 103 7.65 -16.79 0.99
CA ARG A 103 6.26 -16.33 1.08
C ARG A 103 6.03 -14.98 0.42
N ASN A 104 6.88 -14.00 0.74
CA ASN A 104 6.81 -12.66 0.15
C ASN A 104 8.19 -12.06 -0.15
N ARG A 105 9.24 -12.87 -0.02
CA ARG A 105 10.62 -12.49 -0.32
C ARG A 105 11.30 -13.56 -1.15
N GLY A 106 11.93 -13.11 -2.22
CA GLY A 106 12.70 -13.96 -3.14
C GLY A 106 11.85 -14.66 -4.19
N GLY A 107 12.50 -15.14 -5.25
CA GLY A 107 11.88 -15.92 -6.32
C GLY A 107 10.64 -15.25 -6.94
N ILE A 108 9.62 -16.06 -7.18
CA ILE A 108 8.37 -15.64 -7.82
C ILE A 108 7.36 -15.00 -6.85
N VAL A 109 7.72 -14.87 -5.57
CA VAL A 109 6.81 -14.31 -4.53
C VAL A 109 7.32 -12.98 -3.96
N ASP A 110 8.37 -12.43 -4.52
CA ASP A 110 9.07 -11.26 -3.97
C ASP A 110 8.25 -9.97 -4.07
N SER A 111 7.74 -9.47 -2.95
CA SER A 111 6.91 -8.26 -2.92
C SER A 111 7.63 -7.04 -3.46
N LYS A 112 8.93 -6.88 -3.17
CA LYS A 112 9.69 -5.72 -3.65
C LYS A 112 9.83 -5.72 -5.17
N SER A 113 10.21 -6.83 -5.77
CA SER A 113 10.33 -6.95 -7.22
C SER A 113 8.98 -6.92 -7.95
N ARG A 114 7.89 -7.21 -7.25
CA ARG A 114 6.53 -7.05 -7.73
C ARG A 114 6.01 -5.60 -7.63
N TYR A 115 6.83 -4.67 -7.15
CA TYR A 115 6.47 -3.26 -6.96
C TYR A 115 5.24 -3.06 -6.08
N ILE A 116 5.18 -3.76 -4.95
CA ILE A 116 4.10 -3.61 -3.99
C ILE A 116 4.33 -2.34 -3.17
N TYR A 117 3.48 -1.35 -3.39
CA TYR A 117 3.51 -0.04 -2.75
C TYR A 117 2.30 0.20 -1.87
N ILE A 118 2.45 1.09 -0.90
CA ILE A 118 1.36 1.89 -0.36
C ILE A 118 1.45 3.25 -1.05
N HIS A 119 0.38 3.69 -1.72
CA HIS A 119 0.40 4.92 -2.49
C HIS A 119 -0.96 5.61 -2.55
N GLY A 120 -0.96 6.88 -2.95
CA GLY A 120 -2.20 7.59 -3.28
C GLY A 120 -2.76 7.18 -4.63
N THR A 121 -4.00 7.52 -4.88
CA THR A 121 -4.71 7.22 -6.13
C THR A 121 -5.52 8.42 -6.61
N ALA A 122 -5.69 8.53 -7.93
CA ALA A 122 -6.66 9.48 -8.50
C ALA A 122 -8.11 9.03 -8.29
N GLU A 123 -8.34 7.72 -8.08
CA GLU A 123 -9.66 7.12 -7.92
C GLU A 123 -10.07 7.03 -6.45
N GLU A 124 -10.18 8.18 -5.77
CA GLU A 124 -10.53 8.22 -4.35
C GLU A 124 -11.93 7.69 -4.04
N GLY A 125 -12.83 7.75 -4.99
CA GLY A 125 -14.19 7.21 -4.85
C GLY A 125 -14.27 5.69 -4.68
N LEU A 126 -13.20 4.95 -5.03
CA LEU A 126 -13.10 3.50 -4.87
C LEU A 126 -12.46 3.07 -3.55
N ILE A 127 -11.89 3.99 -2.78
CA ILE A 127 -11.25 3.68 -1.50
C ILE A 127 -12.27 3.09 -0.53
N GLY A 128 -11.90 2.00 0.13
CA GLY A 128 -12.75 1.23 1.04
C GLY A 128 -13.19 -0.11 0.48
N GLN A 129 -12.90 -0.37 -0.80
CA GLN A 129 -13.20 -1.63 -1.47
C GLN A 129 -12.02 -2.10 -2.31
N PRO A 130 -11.90 -3.41 -2.60
CA PRO A 130 -10.87 -3.92 -3.50
C PRO A 130 -10.97 -3.30 -4.90
N ALA A 131 -9.90 -2.71 -5.39
CA ALA A 131 -9.89 -1.98 -6.66
C ALA A 131 -8.53 -1.94 -7.36
N SER A 132 -7.42 -2.27 -6.67
CA SER A 132 -6.06 -2.12 -7.21
C SER A 132 -5.60 -3.33 -8.02
N LEU A 133 -4.39 -3.23 -8.55
CA LEU A 133 -3.68 -4.31 -9.25
C LEU A 133 -2.55 -4.92 -8.38
N GLY A 134 -2.74 -4.93 -7.05
CA GLY A 134 -1.81 -5.53 -6.08
C GLY A 134 -1.36 -4.58 -4.98
N CYS A 135 -1.12 -3.31 -5.28
CA CYS A 135 -0.72 -2.30 -4.31
C CYS A 135 -1.84 -1.96 -3.32
N ILE A 136 -1.47 -1.27 -2.26
CA ILE A 136 -2.39 -0.70 -1.28
C ILE A 136 -2.62 0.77 -1.61
N ARG A 137 -3.81 1.10 -2.07
CA ARG A 137 -4.20 2.48 -2.39
C ARG A 137 -4.79 3.17 -1.18
N MET A 138 -4.49 4.45 -1.02
CA MET A 138 -5.04 5.31 0.04
C MET A 138 -5.57 6.61 -0.54
N LEU A 139 -6.42 7.29 0.22
CA LEU A 139 -6.74 8.69 -0.04
C LEU A 139 -5.43 9.51 -0.03
N ASN A 140 -5.33 10.51 -0.88
CA ASN A 140 -4.11 11.30 -1.01
C ASN A 140 -3.70 11.98 0.30
N ASP A 141 -4.64 12.59 1.02
CA ASP A 141 -4.35 13.19 2.33
C ASP A 141 -3.86 12.16 3.35
N ASP A 142 -4.41 10.95 3.32
CA ASP A 142 -4.04 9.88 4.23
C ASP A 142 -2.65 9.33 3.97
N VAL A 143 -2.29 9.09 2.70
CA VAL A 143 -0.94 8.60 2.38
C VAL A 143 0.13 9.66 2.69
N ILE A 144 -0.18 10.94 2.52
CA ILE A 144 0.72 12.03 2.91
C ILE A 144 0.92 12.02 4.43
N GLU A 145 -0.16 11.87 5.19
CA GLU A 145 -0.09 11.81 6.66
C GLU A 145 0.75 10.61 7.14
N ILE A 146 0.48 9.42 6.62
CA ILE A 146 1.25 8.20 6.94
C ILE A 146 2.72 8.39 6.57
N PHE A 147 3.00 8.90 5.37
CA PHE A 147 4.37 9.15 4.91
C PHE A 147 5.17 10.02 5.88
N ASN A 148 4.54 11.04 6.45
CA ASN A 148 5.18 11.93 7.40
C ASN A 148 5.39 11.31 8.78
N LYS A 149 4.60 10.29 9.13
CA LYS A 149 4.63 9.65 10.46
C LYS A 149 5.55 8.44 10.53
N VAL A 150 5.89 7.80 9.42
CA VAL A 150 6.67 6.57 9.39
C VAL A 150 8.05 6.76 8.78
N ARG A 151 8.95 5.81 9.01
CA ARG A 151 10.32 5.80 8.50
C ARG A 151 10.55 4.58 7.62
N VAL A 152 11.59 4.63 6.79
CA VAL A 152 12.19 3.41 6.24
C VAL A 152 12.54 2.48 7.40
N GLY A 153 12.21 1.19 7.26
CA GLY A 153 12.35 0.20 8.33
C GLY A 153 11.10 -0.01 9.17
N THR A 154 10.05 0.81 9.02
CA THR A 154 8.76 0.57 9.69
C THR A 154 8.17 -0.75 9.21
N GLN A 155 7.77 -1.60 10.16
CA GLN A 155 7.14 -2.88 9.85
C GLN A 155 5.71 -2.70 9.37
N VAL A 156 5.33 -3.51 8.37
CA VAL A 156 4.00 -3.54 7.76
C VAL A 156 3.53 -4.99 7.69
N LEU A 157 2.48 -5.32 8.43
CA LEU A 157 1.86 -6.64 8.36
C LEU A 157 0.60 -6.57 7.52
N ILE A 158 0.54 -7.37 6.45
CA ILE A 158 -0.66 -7.52 5.60
C ILE A 158 -1.30 -8.85 5.92
N PHE A 159 -2.57 -8.85 6.33
CA PHE A 159 -3.25 -10.06 6.78
C PHE A 159 -4.72 -10.10 6.37
N SER A 160 -5.26 -11.31 6.44
CA SER A 160 -6.68 -11.59 6.29
C SER A 160 -7.09 -12.63 7.33
N ASN A 161 -8.24 -12.44 7.99
CA ASN A 161 -8.78 -13.42 8.94
C ASN A 161 -9.33 -14.67 8.24
N LYS A 162 -9.62 -14.56 6.93
CA LYS A 162 -10.09 -15.69 6.09
C LYS A 162 -8.94 -16.59 5.62
N GLU A 163 -7.73 -16.05 5.61
CA GLU A 163 -6.49 -16.75 5.26
C GLU A 163 -5.59 -16.73 6.51
N PRO A 164 -5.82 -17.62 7.48
CA PRO A 164 -5.05 -17.60 8.72
C PRO A 164 -3.56 -17.81 8.44
N TYR A 165 -2.76 -17.03 9.14
CA TYR A 165 -1.30 -17.11 9.10
C TYR A 165 -0.88 -18.52 9.52
N LYS A 166 -0.47 -19.34 8.57
CA LYS A 166 0.20 -20.60 8.89
C LYS A 166 1.67 -20.31 9.14
N ILE A 167 2.05 -20.30 10.39
CA ILE A 167 3.45 -20.42 10.76
C ILE A 167 3.90 -21.78 10.25
N LEU A 168 4.76 -21.79 9.23
CA LEU A 168 5.42 -23.01 8.76
C LEU A 168 6.59 -23.34 9.68
#